data_0d7974d84e7ff27cf95fee1d3c119643
#
_entry.id   0d7974d84e7ff27cf95fee1d3c119643
#
_cell.length_a   1.000
_cell.length_b   1.000
_cell.length_c   1.000
_cell.angle_alpha   90.00
_cell.angle_beta   90.00
_cell.angle_gamma   90.00
#
_symmetry.space_group_name_H-M   'P 1'
#
loop_
_entity.id
_entity.type
_entity.pdbx_description
1 polymer ?
#
loop_
_entity_poly.entity_id
_entity_poly.type
_entity_poly.pdbx_seq_one_letter_code
_entity_poly.pdbx_strand_id
1 'polypeptide(L)'
;MNYIDKDIKDFDDYIEFTTFNKFNVKILFTKKHYGSIPEKSREEVAEDFSLKDKIMVSSHQTHSDNVVLVGENPDETYFENTDGILTSNKNVAILTKYADCLPIFIYDEESKIFGAVHSGWKGTYQEIVKRAIEKINPKSLSTINILFGIGISSENYKVGVEFYEQFRNKFPKEIVEKTFSIKDGDFYFNNQLFNYYLLKDYGVKEDKIFLNNRCTFKENFHSFRRDKEFSGRNGAIMFMEV
;
A
#
# COMPACT_ATOMS: atom_id res chain seq x y z
N MET A 1 7.09 15.51 -8.21
CA MET A 1 6.98 14.11 -7.75
C MET A 1 8.21 13.73 -6.95
N ASN A 2 8.03 13.17 -5.75
CA ASN A 2 9.11 12.82 -4.83
C ASN A 2 9.42 11.33 -4.91
N TYR A 3 10.44 10.95 -5.67
CA TYR A 3 10.92 9.56 -5.74
C TYR A 3 11.91 9.27 -4.63
N ILE A 4 11.67 8.16 -3.88
CA ILE A 4 12.38 7.83 -2.65
C ILE A 4 13.33 6.62 -2.78
N ASP A 5 13.78 6.30 -4.00
CA ASP A 5 14.63 5.11 -4.20
C ASP A 5 15.92 5.14 -3.35
N LYS A 6 16.38 6.33 -2.93
CA LYS A 6 17.50 6.52 -2.01
C LYS A 6 17.14 6.27 -0.54
N ASP A 7 15.86 6.31 -0.21
CA ASP A 7 15.33 6.10 1.14
C ASP A 7 14.82 4.67 1.33
N ILE A 8 15.30 3.74 0.50
CA ILE A 8 15.03 2.31 0.59
C ILE A 8 16.32 1.60 0.99
N LYS A 9 16.27 0.94 2.16
CA LYS A 9 17.32 0.00 2.57
C LYS A 9 16.94 -1.40 2.12
N ASP A 10 17.87 -2.09 1.51
CA ASP A 10 17.67 -3.40 0.89
C ASP A 10 18.38 -4.48 1.70
N PHE A 11 17.64 -5.43 2.26
CA PHE A 11 18.13 -6.60 3.01
C PHE A 11 17.80 -7.88 2.22
N ASP A 12 18.31 -9.02 2.63
CA ASP A 12 18.09 -10.29 1.93
C ASP A 12 16.59 -10.67 1.88
N ASP A 13 15.90 -10.60 3.02
CA ASP A 13 14.52 -11.05 3.20
C ASP A 13 13.47 -9.94 3.03
N TYR A 14 13.87 -8.68 3.16
CA TYR A 14 12.95 -7.55 3.14
C TYR A 14 13.64 -6.26 2.69
N ILE A 15 12.85 -5.24 2.46
CA ILE A 15 13.30 -3.85 2.34
C ILE A 15 12.68 -3.01 3.47
N GLU A 16 13.35 -1.93 3.85
CA GLU A 16 12.83 -0.90 4.75
C GLU A 16 12.69 0.41 3.97
N PHE A 17 11.48 1.00 4.01
CA PHE A 17 11.26 2.37 3.58
C PHE A 17 11.55 3.32 4.73
N THR A 18 12.59 4.16 4.60
CA THR A 18 13.04 5.03 5.71
C THR A 18 12.39 6.41 5.74
N THR A 19 11.56 6.73 4.74
CA THR A 19 10.91 8.05 4.57
C THR A 19 10.11 8.47 5.81
N PHE A 20 9.45 7.53 6.51
CA PHE A 20 8.66 7.81 7.70
C PHE A 20 9.42 7.62 9.01
N ASN A 21 10.71 7.25 8.99
CA ASN A 21 11.52 7.10 10.21
C ASN A 21 11.60 8.40 11.03
N LYS A 22 11.55 9.56 10.38
CA LYS A 22 11.47 10.88 11.05
C LYS A 22 10.23 11.04 11.94
N PHE A 23 9.22 10.20 11.79
CA PHE A 23 8.00 10.15 12.60
C PHE A 23 8.00 8.95 13.57
N ASN A 24 9.11 8.22 13.70
CA ASN A 24 9.22 6.93 14.40
C ASN A 24 8.30 5.84 13.82
N VAL A 25 7.94 5.94 12.55
CA VAL A 25 7.14 4.93 11.85
C VAL A 25 8.05 4.10 10.95
N LYS A 26 8.03 2.79 11.16
CA LYS A 26 8.76 1.80 10.37
C LYS A 26 7.83 1.15 9.36
N ILE A 27 8.36 0.94 8.16
CA ILE A 27 7.66 0.27 7.06
C ILE A 27 8.61 -0.74 6.45
N LEU A 28 8.26 -2.01 6.56
CA LEU A 28 9.01 -3.14 5.98
C LEU A 28 8.17 -3.79 4.89
N PHE A 29 8.83 -4.30 3.85
CA PHE A 29 8.18 -5.03 2.77
C PHE A 29 8.99 -6.28 2.44
N THR A 30 8.40 -7.48 2.64
CA THR A 30 9.12 -8.74 2.48
C THR A 30 9.37 -9.06 1.01
N LYS A 31 10.49 -9.73 0.75
CA LYS A 31 10.85 -10.26 -0.56
C LYS A 31 10.40 -11.73 -0.71
N LYS A 32 10.51 -12.25 -1.93
CA LYS A 32 10.20 -13.66 -2.22
C LYS A 32 11.06 -14.64 -1.41
N HIS A 33 12.30 -14.26 -1.08
CA HIS A 33 13.23 -15.08 -0.31
C HIS A 33 12.77 -15.31 1.13
N TYR A 34 12.06 -14.35 1.74
CA TYR A 34 11.45 -14.51 3.07
C TYR A 34 10.39 -15.62 3.10
N GLY A 35 9.81 -15.95 1.97
CA GLY A 35 8.67 -16.86 1.86
C GLY A 35 7.34 -16.12 1.71
N SER A 36 6.25 -16.88 1.68
CA SER A 36 4.90 -16.39 1.48
C SER A 36 4.20 -16.11 2.82
N ILE A 37 3.69 -14.89 3.02
CA ILE A 37 2.98 -14.52 4.27
C ILE A 37 1.81 -15.45 4.62
N PRO A 38 0.93 -15.90 3.69
CA PRO A 38 -0.11 -16.87 4.02
C PRO A 38 0.36 -18.21 4.59
N GLU A 39 1.62 -18.56 4.42
CA GLU A 39 2.24 -19.78 4.93
C GLU A 39 2.81 -19.63 6.33
N LYS A 40 2.78 -18.41 6.90
CA LYS A 40 3.29 -18.05 8.21
C LYS A 40 2.17 -17.58 9.13
N SER A 41 2.25 -17.92 10.39
CA SER A 41 1.39 -17.31 11.41
C SER A 41 1.80 -15.85 11.68
N ARG A 42 0.90 -15.07 12.27
CA ARG A 42 1.23 -13.69 12.67
C ARG A 42 2.28 -13.65 13.76
N GLU A 43 2.29 -14.67 14.62
CA GLU A 43 3.26 -14.86 15.71
C GLU A 43 4.66 -15.13 15.14
N GLU A 44 4.78 -15.97 14.10
CA GLU A 44 6.04 -16.21 13.39
C GLU A 44 6.57 -14.92 12.74
N VAL A 45 5.70 -14.16 12.07
CA VAL A 45 6.09 -12.87 11.48
C VAL A 45 6.52 -11.88 12.57
N ALA A 46 5.80 -11.82 13.70
CA ALA A 46 6.16 -10.95 14.81
C ALA A 46 7.52 -11.35 15.43
N GLU A 47 7.83 -12.64 15.51
CA GLU A 47 9.13 -13.13 15.96
C GLU A 47 10.26 -12.76 15.01
N ASP A 48 10.09 -13.04 13.71
CA ASP A 48 11.09 -12.81 12.67
C ASP A 48 11.50 -11.32 12.58
N PHE A 49 10.57 -10.40 12.86
CA PHE A 49 10.80 -8.95 12.84
C PHE A 49 10.97 -8.31 14.23
N SER A 50 11.13 -9.10 15.29
CA SER A 50 11.33 -8.63 16.68
C SER A 50 10.17 -7.75 17.18
N LEU A 51 8.93 -8.12 16.86
CA LEU A 51 7.69 -7.40 17.19
C LEU A 51 6.81 -8.15 18.19
N LYS A 52 7.37 -9.05 19.02
CA LYS A 52 6.62 -9.84 20.03
C LYS A 52 5.93 -8.99 21.10
N ASP A 53 6.41 -7.78 21.31
CA ASP A 53 5.83 -6.80 22.23
C ASP A 53 4.65 -6.02 21.63
N LYS A 54 4.36 -6.24 20.32
CA LYS A 54 3.27 -5.57 19.61
C LYS A 54 2.10 -6.50 19.32
N ILE A 55 0.91 -5.91 19.28
CA ILE A 55 -0.30 -6.58 18.84
C ILE A 55 -0.31 -6.58 17.31
N MET A 56 -0.04 -7.73 16.69
CA MET A 56 -0.07 -7.81 15.23
C MET A 56 -1.50 -7.95 14.72
N VAL A 57 -1.94 -6.96 13.94
CA VAL A 57 -3.26 -6.94 13.29
C VAL A 57 -3.13 -7.19 11.79
N SER A 58 -4.09 -7.91 11.23
CA SER A 58 -4.15 -8.21 9.80
C SER A 58 -5.59 -8.32 9.30
N SER A 59 -5.79 -8.60 8.01
CA SER A 59 -7.12 -8.72 7.42
C SER A 59 -7.24 -9.74 6.30
N HIS A 60 -8.48 -10.11 6.01
CA HIS A 60 -8.88 -10.77 4.77
C HIS A 60 -9.17 -9.69 3.72
N GLN A 61 -8.19 -9.44 2.86
CA GLN A 61 -8.26 -8.47 1.77
C GLN A 61 -9.07 -9.04 0.60
N THR A 62 -10.15 -8.35 0.23
CA THR A 62 -11.11 -8.78 -0.80
C THR A 62 -11.16 -7.84 -2.01
N HIS A 63 -10.24 -6.89 -2.09
CA HIS A 63 -10.23 -5.79 -3.06
C HIS A 63 -11.44 -4.85 -2.91
N SER A 64 -11.88 -4.66 -1.67
CA SER A 64 -12.92 -3.70 -1.27
C SER A 64 -12.35 -2.29 -1.07
N ASP A 65 -13.20 -1.34 -0.67
CA ASP A 65 -12.81 -0.04 -0.13
C ASP A 65 -12.99 0.08 1.38
N ASN A 66 -13.19 -1.05 2.06
CA ASN A 66 -13.38 -1.10 3.51
C ASN A 66 -12.07 -0.79 4.24
N VAL A 67 -12.16 0.17 5.17
CA VAL A 67 -11.05 0.60 6.02
C VAL A 67 -11.50 0.57 7.48
N VAL A 68 -10.70 -0.04 8.35
CA VAL A 68 -10.92 -0.06 9.80
C VAL A 68 -9.95 0.88 10.51
N LEU A 69 -10.40 1.48 11.61
CA LEU A 69 -9.56 2.22 12.55
C LEU A 69 -9.50 1.40 13.85
N VAL A 70 -8.32 0.82 14.11
CA VAL A 70 -8.05 0.00 15.29
C VAL A 70 -7.79 0.90 16.49
N GLY A 71 -8.53 0.67 17.58
CA GLY A 71 -8.43 1.46 18.82
C GLY A 71 -7.28 1.05 19.74
N GLU A 72 -7.27 1.64 20.95
CA GLU A 72 -6.20 1.44 21.95
C GLU A 72 -6.13 0.00 22.49
N ASN A 73 -7.29 -0.63 22.72
CA ASN A 73 -7.40 -2.01 23.22
C ASN A 73 -8.25 -2.81 22.21
N PRO A 74 -7.64 -3.33 21.13
CA PRO A 74 -8.41 -4.04 20.14
C PRO A 74 -8.83 -5.42 20.65
N ASP A 75 -10.17 -5.66 20.70
CA ASP A 75 -10.73 -6.98 20.96
C ASP A 75 -10.55 -7.91 19.76
N GLU A 76 -10.41 -7.33 18.57
CA GLU A 76 -10.23 -8.03 17.30
C GLU A 76 -8.88 -7.67 16.67
N THR A 77 -8.15 -8.69 16.23
CA THR A 77 -6.83 -8.56 15.58
C THR A 77 -6.82 -9.06 14.14
N TYR A 78 -7.95 -9.57 13.65
CA TYR A 78 -8.13 -10.01 12.28
C TYR A 78 -9.48 -9.53 11.75
N PHE A 79 -9.47 -8.77 10.66
CA PHE A 79 -10.64 -8.08 10.13
C PHE A 79 -11.08 -8.70 8.80
N GLU A 80 -12.30 -9.23 8.75
CA GLU A 80 -12.88 -9.75 7.52
C GLU A 80 -13.21 -8.63 6.53
N ASN A 81 -13.13 -8.94 5.22
CA ASN A 81 -13.51 -8.05 4.13
C ASN A 81 -12.95 -6.62 4.29
N THR A 82 -11.65 -6.52 4.60
CA THR A 82 -11.00 -5.26 4.93
C THR A 82 -9.70 -5.11 4.15
N ASP A 83 -9.57 -4.00 3.42
CA ASP A 83 -8.41 -3.70 2.58
C ASP A 83 -7.59 -2.49 3.09
N GLY A 84 -8.04 -1.84 4.17
CA GLY A 84 -7.29 -0.79 4.85
C GLY A 84 -7.34 -0.92 6.37
N ILE A 85 -6.19 -0.77 7.03
CA ILE A 85 -6.06 -0.80 8.49
C ILE A 85 -5.32 0.46 8.92
N LEU A 86 -5.91 1.20 9.86
CA LEU A 86 -5.38 2.42 10.45
C LEU A 86 -5.34 2.29 11.97
N THR A 87 -4.41 2.95 12.64
CA THR A 87 -4.35 3.03 14.11
C THR A 87 -3.51 4.21 14.57
N SER A 88 -3.78 4.72 15.76
CA SER A 88 -2.87 5.59 16.53
C SER A 88 -2.15 4.82 17.65
N ASN A 89 -2.50 3.56 17.84
CA ASN A 89 -1.97 2.73 18.92
C ASN A 89 -0.54 2.28 18.59
N LYS A 90 0.43 2.77 19.35
CA LYS A 90 1.86 2.44 19.19
C LYS A 90 2.18 0.97 19.48
N ASN A 91 1.31 0.26 20.21
CA ASN A 91 1.49 -1.14 20.50
C ASN A 91 0.98 -2.05 19.36
N VAL A 92 0.42 -1.49 18.30
CA VAL A 92 -0.05 -2.23 17.13
C VAL A 92 1.00 -2.27 16.03
N ALA A 93 1.18 -3.45 15.43
CA ALA A 93 1.86 -3.65 14.16
C ALA A 93 0.86 -4.14 13.11
N ILE A 94 0.79 -3.46 11.98
CA ILE A 94 -0.14 -3.76 10.87
C ILE A 94 0.57 -4.67 9.87
N LEU A 95 -0.04 -5.81 9.53
CA LEU A 95 0.43 -6.74 8.50
C LEU A 95 -0.60 -6.85 7.37
N THR A 96 -0.19 -6.49 6.16
CA THR A 96 -0.99 -6.60 4.92
C THR A 96 -0.23 -7.38 3.84
N LYS A 97 -0.94 -7.92 2.83
CA LYS A 97 -0.40 -8.90 1.88
C LYS A 97 -0.53 -8.42 0.43
N TYR A 98 0.50 -8.68 -0.38
CA TYR A 98 0.56 -8.19 -1.75
C TYR A 98 1.22 -9.17 -2.73
N ALA A 99 0.70 -9.21 -3.96
CA ALA A 99 1.38 -9.72 -5.13
C ALA A 99 0.88 -8.88 -6.32
N ASP A 100 1.63 -7.82 -6.65
CA ASP A 100 1.37 -6.80 -7.67
C ASP A 100 0.44 -5.63 -7.28
N CYS A 101 -0.55 -5.83 -6.40
CA CYS A 101 -1.36 -4.72 -5.89
C CYS A 101 -0.50 -3.71 -5.14
N LEU A 102 -0.89 -2.43 -5.19
CA LEU A 102 -0.12 -1.32 -4.62
C LEU A 102 -0.37 -1.21 -3.11
N PRO A 103 0.66 -1.33 -2.26
CA PRO A 103 0.59 -0.87 -0.88
C PRO A 103 0.58 0.65 -0.85
N ILE A 104 -0.31 1.26 -0.06
CA ILE A 104 -0.28 2.70 0.21
C ILE A 104 -0.19 2.88 1.72
N PHE A 105 0.90 3.48 2.19
CA PHE A 105 1.13 3.78 3.58
C PHE A 105 0.75 5.22 3.86
N ILE A 106 0.04 5.44 4.96
CA ILE A 106 -0.52 6.74 5.35
C ILE A 106 -0.02 7.07 6.75
N TYR A 107 0.37 8.33 6.96
CA TYR A 107 0.66 8.87 8.27
C TYR A 107 0.11 10.29 8.39
N ASP A 108 -0.67 10.55 9.43
CA ASP A 108 -1.13 11.88 9.78
C ASP A 108 -0.29 12.46 10.93
N GLU A 109 0.37 13.59 10.68
CA GLU A 109 1.25 14.25 11.65
C GLU A 109 0.51 14.80 12.87
N GLU A 110 -0.78 15.13 12.76
CA GLU A 110 -1.57 15.71 13.85
C GLU A 110 -2.14 14.63 14.76
N SER A 111 -2.94 13.71 14.23
CA SER A 111 -3.57 12.63 15.00
C SER A 111 -2.64 11.48 15.37
N LYS A 112 -1.44 11.42 14.75
CA LYS A 112 -0.47 10.32 14.84
C LYS A 112 -1.06 8.98 14.33
N ILE A 113 -2.14 9.01 13.58
CA ILE A 113 -2.69 7.83 12.94
C ILE A 113 -1.77 7.42 11.79
N PHE A 114 -1.43 6.14 11.78
CA PHE A 114 -0.69 5.49 10.71
C PHE A 114 -1.45 4.28 10.19
N GLY A 115 -1.15 3.83 8.99
CA GLY A 115 -1.78 2.65 8.45
C GLY A 115 -1.42 2.33 7.02
N ALA A 116 -1.92 1.19 6.56
CA ALA A 116 -1.69 0.68 5.23
C ALA A 116 -3.02 0.32 4.55
N VAL A 117 -3.12 0.63 3.27
CA VAL A 117 -4.24 0.20 2.43
C VAL A 117 -3.74 -0.64 1.26
N HIS A 118 -4.50 -1.67 0.93
CA HIS A 118 -4.28 -2.53 -0.22
C HIS A 118 -5.05 -1.95 -1.42
N SER A 119 -4.32 -1.26 -2.30
CA SER A 119 -4.90 -0.64 -3.49
C SER A 119 -4.61 -1.48 -4.73
N GLY A 120 -5.31 -2.62 -4.85
CA GLY A 120 -5.49 -3.28 -6.13
C GLY A 120 -6.35 -2.39 -7.04
N TRP A 121 -6.51 -2.75 -8.33
CA TRP A 121 -7.24 -1.91 -9.28
C TRP A 121 -8.69 -1.60 -8.86
N LYS A 122 -9.38 -2.55 -8.20
CA LYS A 122 -10.74 -2.33 -7.68
C LYS A 122 -10.73 -1.32 -6.53
N GLY A 123 -9.80 -1.46 -5.58
CA GLY A 123 -9.63 -0.50 -4.49
C GLY A 123 -9.26 0.90 -5.00
N THR A 124 -8.39 0.98 -6.03
CA THR A 124 -8.08 2.24 -6.73
C THR A 124 -9.33 2.83 -7.40
N TYR A 125 -10.10 2.00 -8.11
CA TYR A 125 -11.35 2.42 -8.75
C TYR A 125 -12.39 2.91 -7.74
N GLN A 126 -12.44 2.29 -6.54
CA GLN A 126 -13.32 2.68 -5.43
C GLN A 126 -12.73 3.80 -4.56
N GLU A 127 -11.52 4.27 -4.89
CA GLU A 127 -10.84 5.36 -4.21
C GLU A 127 -10.48 5.06 -2.73
N ILE A 128 -10.07 3.81 -2.43
CA ILE A 128 -9.79 3.35 -1.06
C ILE A 128 -8.86 4.27 -0.27
N VAL A 129 -7.88 4.90 -0.92
CA VAL A 129 -6.96 5.83 -0.25
C VAL A 129 -7.68 7.08 0.26
N LYS A 130 -8.69 7.58 -0.46
CA LYS A 130 -9.54 8.68 0.02
C LYS A 130 -10.39 8.20 1.20
N ARG A 131 -10.98 6.99 1.14
CA ARG A 131 -11.71 6.39 2.27
C ARG A 131 -10.87 6.31 3.53
N ALA A 132 -9.59 5.94 3.38
CA ALA A 132 -8.67 5.91 4.51
C ALA A 132 -8.43 7.32 5.10
N ILE A 133 -8.24 8.34 4.26
CA ILE A 133 -8.07 9.73 4.71
C ILE A 133 -9.38 10.25 5.37
N GLU A 134 -10.53 9.96 4.79
CA GLU A 134 -11.85 10.30 5.38
C GLU A 134 -12.02 9.62 6.76
N LYS A 135 -11.56 8.38 6.92
CA LYS A 135 -11.60 7.65 8.18
C LYS A 135 -10.66 8.24 9.25
N ILE A 136 -9.50 8.77 8.85
CA ILE A 136 -8.60 9.54 9.72
C ILE A 136 -9.30 10.83 10.17
N ASN A 137 -10.09 11.44 9.29
CA ASN A 137 -10.77 12.72 9.51
C ASN A 137 -9.80 13.84 9.94
N PRO A 138 -8.74 14.12 9.16
CA PRO A 138 -7.73 15.10 9.53
C PRO A 138 -8.31 16.52 9.49
N LYS A 139 -7.88 17.41 10.38
CA LYS A 139 -8.27 18.82 10.34
C LYS A 139 -7.75 19.53 9.10
N SER A 140 -6.64 19.03 8.55
CA SER A 140 -6.03 19.56 7.33
C SER A 140 -5.35 18.44 6.54
N LEU A 141 -5.54 18.43 5.23
CA LEU A 141 -4.81 17.51 4.34
C LEU A 141 -3.30 17.81 4.27
N SER A 142 -2.86 18.94 4.81
CA SER A 142 -1.44 19.29 4.85
C SER A 142 -0.62 18.46 5.84
N THR A 143 -1.27 17.76 6.77
CA THR A 143 -0.63 16.86 7.76
C THR A 143 -0.52 15.42 7.27
N ILE A 144 -1.23 15.08 6.18
CA ILE A 144 -1.24 13.73 5.60
C ILE A 144 0.03 13.50 4.77
N ASN A 145 0.74 12.43 5.12
CA ASN A 145 1.87 11.90 4.36
C ASN A 145 1.48 10.57 3.75
N ILE A 146 1.78 10.40 2.47
CA ILE A 146 1.49 9.19 1.67
C ILE A 146 2.79 8.63 1.13
N LEU A 147 3.01 7.33 1.32
CA LEU A 147 4.11 6.61 0.71
C LEU A 147 3.56 5.41 -0.05
N PHE A 148 3.85 5.35 -1.34
CA PHE A 148 3.52 4.18 -2.14
C PHE A 148 4.59 3.10 -1.93
N GLY A 149 4.13 1.89 -1.61
CA GLY A 149 4.98 0.70 -1.57
C GLY A 149 5.24 0.13 -2.96
N ILE A 150 5.75 -1.09 -3.01
CA ILE A 150 6.10 -1.74 -4.28
C ILE A 150 4.91 -2.52 -4.81
N GLY A 151 4.42 -2.09 -5.97
CA GLY A 151 3.42 -2.80 -6.78
C GLY A 151 4.00 -3.18 -8.14
N ILE A 152 3.14 -3.61 -9.04
CA ILE A 152 3.52 -3.85 -10.44
C ILE A 152 3.68 -2.52 -11.18
N SER A 153 4.79 -2.34 -11.90
CA SER A 153 5.00 -1.15 -12.72
C SER A 153 4.11 -1.15 -13.97
N SER A 154 3.83 0.04 -14.51
CA SER A 154 2.97 0.21 -15.68
C SER A 154 3.41 -0.62 -16.88
N GLU A 155 4.71 -0.75 -17.12
CA GLU A 155 5.26 -1.52 -18.24
C GLU A 155 4.87 -3.01 -18.23
N ASN A 156 4.54 -3.54 -17.06
CA ASN A 156 4.17 -4.94 -16.83
C ASN A 156 2.68 -5.10 -16.52
N TYR A 157 1.93 -3.98 -16.39
CA TYR A 157 0.52 -4.01 -16.02
C TYR A 157 -0.39 -3.78 -17.24
N LYS A 158 -0.32 -4.74 -18.19
CA LYS A 158 -1.25 -4.79 -19.32
C LYS A 158 -2.67 -5.05 -18.82
N VAL A 159 -3.64 -4.29 -19.34
CA VAL A 159 -5.08 -4.36 -19.01
C VAL A 159 -5.93 -4.41 -20.26
N GLY A 160 -7.18 -4.84 -20.15
CA GLY A 160 -8.13 -4.87 -21.26
C GLY A 160 -8.71 -3.48 -21.59
N VAL A 161 -9.33 -3.34 -22.75
CA VAL A 161 -10.01 -2.12 -23.17
C VAL A 161 -11.17 -1.78 -22.24
N GLU A 162 -11.91 -2.78 -21.76
CA GLU A 162 -13.04 -2.61 -20.84
C GLU A 162 -12.60 -1.97 -19.52
N PHE A 163 -11.39 -2.34 -19.05
CA PHE A 163 -10.77 -1.73 -17.87
C PHE A 163 -10.49 -0.25 -18.11
N TYR A 164 -9.88 0.10 -19.24
CA TYR A 164 -9.61 1.49 -19.62
C TYR A 164 -10.92 2.30 -19.70
N GLU A 165 -11.95 1.77 -20.37
CA GLU A 165 -13.24 2.44 -20.53
C GLU A 165 -13.95 2.67 -19.18
N GLN A 166 -13.86 1.73 -18.22
CA GLN A 166 -14.41 1.92 -16.86
C GLN A 166 -13.77 3.14 -16.19
N PHE A 167 -12.44 3.25 -16.23
CA PHE A 167 -11.73 4.38 -15.63
C PHE A 167 -12.04 5.70 -16.36
N ARG A 168 -12.06 5.67 -17.68
CA ARG A 168 -12.39 6.84 -18.52
C ARG A 168 -13.80 7.39 -18.24
N ASN A 169 -14.74 6.52 -17.95
CA ASN A 169 -16.13 6.92 -17.70
C ASN A 169 -16.34 7.48 -16.27
N LYS A 170 -15.46 7.16 -15.33
CA LYS A 170 -15.61 7.57 -13.92
C LYS A 170 -14.72 8.76 -13.55
N PHE A 171 -13.51 8.82 -14.06
CA PHE A 171 -12.49 9.77 -13.59
C PHE A 171 -12.21 10.90 -14.59
N PRO A 172 -11.65 12.04 -14.12
CA PRO A 172 -11.26 13.13 -15.00
C PRO A 172 -10.34 12.64 -16.12
N LYS A 173 -10.65 13.07 -17.35
CA LYS A 173 -9.92 12.69 -18.57
C LYS A 173 -8.41 12.91 -18.42
N GLU A 174 -8.02 14.02 -17.82
CA GLU A 174 -6.61 14.38 -17.62
C GLU A 174 -5.85 13.35 -16.74
N ILE A 175 -6.49 12.80 -15.70
CA ILE A 175 -5.88 11.77 -14.85
C ILE A 175 -5.72 10.48 -15.65
N VAL A 176 -6.75 10.08 -16.38
CA VAL A 176 -6.73 8.83 -17.17
C VAL A 176 -5.66 8.90 -18.25
N GLU A 177 -5.56 9.98 -19.01
CA GLU A 177 -4.58 10.16 -20.09
C GLU A 177 -3.12 10.15 -19.58
N LYS A 178 -2.87 10.63 -18.34
CA LYS A 178 -1.54 10.62 -17.72
C LYS A 178 -1.13 9.26 -17.13
N THR A 179 -2.08 8.37 -16.92
CA THR A 179 -1.87 7.13 -16.14
C THR A 179 -2.08 5.86 -16.94
N PHE A 180 -2.63 5.98 -18.13
CA PHE A 180 -2.68 4.90 -19.11
C PHE A 180 -1.73 5.19 -20.27
N SER A 181 -1.12 4.14 -20.80
CA SER A 181 -0.36 4.20 -22.06
C SER A 181 -0.84 3.12 -23.01
N ILE A 182 -0.70 3.38 -24.30
CA ILE A 182 -1.05 2.42 -25.36
C ILE A 182 0.23 2.08 -26.12
N LYS A 183 0.52 0.78 -26.23
CA LYS A 183 1.64 0.24 -27.00
C LYS A 183 1.14 -0.92 -27.84
N ASP A 184 1.35 -0.88 -29.14
CA ASP A 184 0.96 -1.92 -30.08
C ASP A 184 -0.53 -2.33 -29.96
N GLY A 185 -1.40 -1.37 -29.64
CA GLY A 185 -2.84 -1.59 -29.45
C GLY A 185 -3.23 -2.09 -28.06
N ASP A 186 -2.28 -2.37 -27.19
CA ASP A 186 -2.51 -2.83 -25.81
C ASP A 186 -2.47 -1.67 -24.80
N PHE A 187 -3.38 -1.72 -23.83
CA PHE A 187 -3.45 -0.75 -22.73
C PHE A 187 -2.57 -1.18 -21.56
N TYR A 188 -1.88 -0.21 -20.97
CA TYR A 188 -1.07 -0.38 -19.77
C TYR A 188 -1.47 0.64 -18.72
N PHE A 189 -1.60 0.20 -17.47
CA PHE A 189 -2.08 1.03 -16.37
C PHE A 189 -0.97 1.31 -15.34
N ASN A 190 -0.81 2.58 -14.96
CA ASN A 190 0.07 3.00 -13.88
C ASN A 190 -0.73 3.26 -12.61
N ASN A 191 -0.88 2.23 -11.76
CA ASN A 191 -1.68 2.32 -10.55
C ASN A 191 -1.10 3.32 -9.53
N GLN A 192 0.23 3.39 -9.39
CA GLN A 192 0.88 4.33 -8.50
C GLN A 192 0.63 5.78 -8.95
N LEU A 193 0.86 6.06 -10.23
CA LEU A 193 0.68 7.40 -10.78
C LEU A 193 -0.80 7.82 -10.77
N PHE A 194 -1.73 6.87 -10.93
CA PHE A 194 -3.16 7.14 -10.84
C PHE A 194 -3.53 7.61 -9.42
N ASN A 195 -3.13 6.87 -8.39
CA ASN A 195 -3.36 7.26 -6.99
C ASN A 195 -2.66 8.59 -6.65
N TYR A 196 -1.47 8.86 -7.21
CA TYR A 196 -0.79 10.15 -7.05
C TYR A 196 -1.64 11.32 -7.56
N TYR A 197 -2.16 11.26 -8.79
CA TYR A 197 -3.00 12.32 -9.33
C TYR A 197 -4.34 12.43 -8.61
N LEU A 198 -4.94 11.31 -8.23
CA LEU A 198 -6.16 11.26 -7.44
C LEU A 198 -6.00 11.97 -6.08
N LEU A 199 -4.87 11.76 -5.40
CA LEU A 199 -4.56 12.41 -4.12
C LEU A 199 -4.26 13.91 -4.28
N LYS A 200 -3.58 14.30 -5.36
CA LYS A 200 -3.38 15.72 -5.68
C LYS A 200 -4.70 16.44 -5.95
N ASP A 201 -5.56 15.83 -6.74
CA ASP A 201 -6.91 16.36 -7.03
C ASP A 201 -7.76 16.46 -5.75
N TYR A 202 -7.59 15.51 -4.82
CA TYR A 202 -8.24 15.52 -3.51
C TYR A 202 -7.69 16.62 -2.58
N GLY A 203 -6.52 17.19 -2.85
CA GLY A 203 -5.90 18.29 -2.11
C GLY A 203 -4.73 17.91 -1.21
N VAL A 204 -4.24 16.66 -1.29
CA VAL A 204 -2.99 16.29 -0.60
C VAL A 204 -1.80 16.98 -1.27
N LYS A 205 -0.93 17.62 -0.48
CA LYS A 205 0.22 18.35 -0.99
C LYS A 205 1.21 17.43 -1.68
N GLU A 206 1.75 17.86 -2.81
CA GLU A 206 2.69 17.08 -3.62
C GLU A 206 3.96 16.69 -2.87
N ASP A 207 4.48 17.57 -2.02
CA ASP A 207 5.67 17.33 -1.18
C ASP A 207 5.44 16.29 -0.07
N LYS A 208 4.19 15.88 0.15
CA LYS A 208 3.76 14.86 1.10
C LYS A 208 3.45 13.50 0.43
N ILE A 209 3.60 13.37 -0.88
CA ILE A 209 3.35 12.13 -1.62
C ILE A 209 4.68 11.59 -2.16
N PHE A 210 5.04 10.37 -1.72
CA PHE A 210 6.31 9.73 -2.00
C PHE A 210 6.13 8.50 -2.89
N LEU A 211 6.88 8.42 -3.99
CA LEU A 211 6.83 7.38 -5.01
C LEU A 211 8.14 6.58 -5.04
N ASN A 212 8.12 5.40 -5.66
CA ASN A 212 9.32 4.63 -5.98
C ASN A 212 9.25 4.03 -7.38
N ASN A 213 10.41 3.60 -7.92
CA ASN A 213 10.53 3.00 -9.25
C ASN A 213 10.62 1.45 -9.21
N ARG A 214 10.49 0.83 -8.02
CA ARG A 214 10.58 -0.61 -7.85
C ARG A 214 9.35 -1.33 -8.44
N CYS A 215 9.50 -2.62 -8.77
CA CYS A 215 8.46 -3.40 -9.42
C CYS A 215 8.45 -4.85 -8.95
N THR A 216 7.29 -5.32 -8.46
CA THR A 216 7.12 -6.71 -8.02
C THR A 216 7.35 -7.73 -9.15
N PHE A 217 6.98 -7.40 -10.39
CA PHE A 217 7.14 -8.28 -11.54
C PHE A 217 8.61 -8.44 -11.95
N LYS A 218 9.40 -7.37 -11.89
CA LYS A 218 10.80 -7.35 -12.36
C LYS A 218 11.80 -7.84 -11.33
N GLU A 219 11.48 -7.67 -10.04
CA GLU A 219 12.43 -7.89 -8.94
C GLU A 219 12.08 -9.13 -8.11
N ASN A 220 12.88 -9.41 -7.08
CA ASN A 220 12.73 -10.59 -6.22
C ASN A 220 11.57 -10.46 -5.22
N PHE A 221 10.34 -10.26 -5.75
CA PHE A 221 9.10 -10.24 -5.01
C PHE A 221 8.13 -11.29 -5.54
N HIS A 222 7.14 -11.68 -4.73
CA HIS A 222 5.99 -12.41 -5.23
C HIS A 222 5.19 -11.52 -6.18
N SER A 223 4.85 -12.07 -7.36
CA SER A 223 4.09 -11.38 -8.40
C SER A 223 3.05 -12.32 -9.00
N PHE A 224 1.78 -11.99 -8.82
CA PHE A 224 0.69 -12.77 -9.41
C PHE A 224 0.67 -12.68 -10.95
N ARG A 225 1.06 -11.56 -11.52
CA ARG A 225 1.15 -11.36 -12.97
C ARG A 225 2.18 -12.32 -13.59
N ARG A 226 3.33 -12.49 -12.90
CA ARG A 226 4.41 -13.36 -13.36
C ARG A 226 4.15 -14.83 -13.05
N ASP A 227 3.80 -15.13 -11.79
CA ASP A 227 3.82 -16.50 -11.24
C ASP A 227 2.43 -17.14 -11.17
N LYS A 228 1.34 -16.39 -11.48
CA LYS A 228 -0.07 -16.84 -11.48
C LYS A 228 -0.46 -17.50 -10.14
N GLU A 229 -1.12 -18.67 -10.19
CA GLU A 229 -1.55 -19.46 -9.03
C GLU A 229 -0.41 -19.94 -8.12
N PHE A 230 0.82 -19.97 -8.64
CA PHE A 230 2.01 -20.32 -7.85
C PHE A 230 2.59 -19.12 -7.09
N SER A 231 1.99 -17.96 -7.22
CA SER A 231 2.46 -16.77 -6.52
C SER A 231 2.12 -16.81 -5.04
N GLY A 232 3.13 -16.72 -4.19
CA GLY A 232 2.94 -16.36 -2.79
C GLY A 232 2.54 -14.89 -2.62
N ARG A 233 2.69 -14.36 -1.39
CA ARG A 233 2.38 -12.96 -1.05
C ARG A 233 3.51 -12.34 -0.26
N ASN A 234 3.95 -11.17 -0.69
CA ASN A 234 4.82 -10.29 0.09
C ASN A 234 4.02 -9.72 1.26
N GLY A 235 4.66 -9.53 2.42
CA GLY A 235 4.10 -8.80 3.56
C GLY A 235 4.53 -7.35 3.55
N ALA A 236 3.59 -6.44 3.86
CA ALA A 236 3.94 -5.11 4.32
C ALA A 236 3.66 -5.03 5.81
N ILE A 237 4.65 -4.62 6.58
CA ILE A 237 4.58 -4.47 8.03
C ILE A 237 4.79 -3.00 8.36
N MET A 238 3.82 -2.39 9.07
CA MET A 238 3.91 -0.99 9.48
C MET A 238 3.66 -0.86 10.98
N PHE A 239 4.55 -0.19 11.69
CA PHE A 239 4.47 0.00 13.14
C PHE A 239 5.19 1.27 13.59
N MET A 240 4.90 1.73 14.83
CA MET A 240 5.68 2.79 15.47
C MET A 240 6.74 2.19 16.39
N GLU A 241 7.97 2.74 16.33
CA GLU A 241 8.99 2.53 17.36
C GLU A 241 8.63 3.34 18.61
N VAL A 242 8.89 2.76 19.80
CA VAL A 242 8.63 3.40 21.11
C VAL A 242 9.93 4.05 21.60
#